data_fa50b66b67903dbbc5ca71beb0e96627
#
_entry.id   fa50b66b67903dbbc5ca71beb0e96627
#
_cell.length_a   1.000
_cell.length_b   1.000
_cell.length_c   1.000
_cell.angle_alpha   90.00
_cell.angle_beta   90.00
_cell.angle_gamma   90.00
#
_symmetry.space_group_name_H-M   'P 1'
#
loop_
_entity.id
_entity.type
_entity.pdbx_description
1 polymer ?
#
loop_
_entity_poly.entity_id
_entity_poly.type
_entity_poly.pdbx_seq_one_letter_code
_entity_poly.pdbx_strand_id
1 'polypeptide(L)'
;LAALLQRNAGADAMAGALGQAEVSADTAKLILRWLNAAGRVEPKLNLVLNKLIGVQSVAPVYSADFVRALAKEALAKGDAVSGKKVFQLPLASCTACHAVDGVRGAVTSVKGPNLSAVAAGLPVDLLVESVLWPARQIKEGYAATTVITKDGRVLSGFTHSEDKTVLRVRDLATGKIAPVQTSNIKQRTLNGTVMPPGLTASLTRAELRDLIKYLSTLKTTGELK
;
A
#
# COMPACT_ATOMS: atom_id res chain seq x y z
N LEU A 1 28.26 5.34 -1.00
CA LEU A 1 27.78 4.19 -1.75
C LEU A 1 28.21 4.26 -3.21
N ALA A 2 27.90 5.35 -3.94
CA ALA A 2 28.24 5.51 -5.36
C ALA A 2 29.74 5.29 -5.63
N ALA A 3 30.62 5.96 -4.89
CA ALA A 3 32.07 5.86 -5.04
C ALA A 3 32.61 4.44 -4.81
N LEU A 4 32.02 3.66 -3.90
CA LEU A 4 32.40 2.28 -3.67
C LEU A 4 32.00 1.39 -4.84
N LEU A 5 30.80 1.58 -5.35
CA LEU A 5 30.25 0.77 -6.45
C LEU A 5 30.86 1.12 -7.83
N GLN A 6 31.56 2.24 -7.97
CA GLN A 6 32.32 2.59 -9.17
C GLN A 6 33.67 1.86 -9.26
N ARG A 7 34.15 1.27 -8.17
CA ARG A 7 35.40 0.48 -8.17
C ARG A 7 35.19 -0.90 -8.78
N ASN A 8 36.24 -1.42 -9.44
CA ASN A 8 36.25 -2.83 -9.88
C ASN A 8 35.98 -3.73 -8.66
N ALA A 9 35.04 -4.67 -8.81
CA ALA A 9 34.57 -5.56 -7.74
C ALA A 9 34.01 -4.87 -6.48
N GLY A 10 33.70 -3.56 -6.55
CA GLY A 10 33.16 -2.82 -5.38
C GLY A 10 31.82 -3.38 -4.89
N ALA A 11 30.94 -3.82 -5.80
CA ALA A 11 29.67 -4.45 -5.45
C ALA A 11 29.88 -5.82 -4.79
N ASP A 12 30.82 -6.64 -5.28
CA ASP A 12 31.15 -7.94 -4.70
C ASP A 12 31.79 -7.80 -3.31
N ALA A 13 32.70 -6.86 -3.16
CA ALA A 13 33.30 -6.53 -1.86
C ALA A 13 32.24 -6.07 -0.84
N MET A 14 31.29 -5.22 -1.28
CA MET A 14 30.17 -4.80 -0.45
C MET A 14 29.25 -5.97 -0.08
N ALA A 15 28.95 -6.85 -1.03
CA ALA A 15 28.14 -8.04 -0.75
C ALA A 15 28.81 -8.94 0.30
N GLY A 16 30.12 -9.15 0.19
CA GLY A 16 30.90 -9.92 1.18
C GLY A 16 30.87 -9.28 2.55
N ALA A 17 31.10 -7.96 2.65
CA ALA A 17 31.09 -7.23 3.90
C ALA A 17 29.71 -7.23 4.57
N LEU A 18 28.64 -6.96 3.82
CA LEU A 18 27.26 -6.97 4.34
C LEU A 18 26.78 -8.36 4.74
N GLY A 19 27.30 -9.42 4.07
CA GLY A 19 26.98 -10.81 4.44
C GLY A 19 27.57 -11.28 5.77
N GLN A 20 28.59 -10.57 6.27
CA GLN A 20 29.26 -10.86 7.55
C GLN A 20 28.93 -9.87 8.66
N ALA A 21 28.37 -8.70 8.32
CA ALA A 21 28.04 -7.66 9.28
C ALA A 21 26.59 -7.76 9.77
N GLU A 22 26.35 -7.33 10.99
CA GLU A 22 24.99 -7.10 11.47
C GLU A 22 24.42 -5.83 10.85
N VAL A 23 23.67 -6.01 9.78
CA VAL A 23 23.03 -4.91 9.04
C VAL A 23 21.53 -4.99 9.22
N SER A 24 20.91 -3.87 9.57
CA SER A 24 19.46 -3.81 9.73
C SER A 24 18.74 -3.98 8.37
N ALA A 25 17.55 -4.59 8.39
CA ALA A 25 16.69 -4.69 7.22
C ALA A 25 16.41 -3.31 6.60
N ASP A 26 16.27 -2.26 7.42
CA ASP A 26 16.04 -0.90 6.95
C ASP A 26 17.24 -0.36 6.14
N THR A 27 18.45 -0.60 6.59
CA THR A 27 19.67 -0.25 5.84
C THR A 27 19.71 -0.99 4.49
N ALA A 28 19.42 -2.29 4.49
CA ALA A 28 19.37 -3.09 3.29
C ALA A 28 18.31 -2.59 2.29
N LYS A 29 17.12 -2.19 2.77
CA LYS A 29 16.05 -1.57 1.95
C LYS A 29 16.52 -0.27 1.29
N LEU A 30 17.21 0.60 2.04
CA LEU A 30 17.74 1.86 1.51
C LEU A 30 18.78 1.64 0.42
N ILE A 31 19.69 0.68 0.62
CA ILE A 31 20.71 0.33 -0.38
C ILE A 31 20.03 -0.21 -1.65
N LEU A 32 19.10 -1.15 -1.50
CA LEU A 32 18.38 -1.74 -2.64
C LEU A 32 17.60 -0.68 -3.43
N ARG A 33 16.93 0.23 -2.74
CA ARG A 33 16.22 1.35 -3.40
C ARG A 33 17.16 2.26 -4.16
N TRP A 34 18.34 2.54 -3.58
CA TRP A 34 19.34 3.35 -4.25
C TRP A 34 19.86 2.66 -5.52
N LEU A 35 20.15 1.35 -5.47
CA LEU A 35 20.56 0.56 -6.65
C LEU A 35 19.50 0.63 -7.75
N ASN A 36 18.25 0.41 -7.41
CA ASN A 36 17.14 0.46 -8.36
C ASN A 36 16.96 1.85 -8.99
N ALA A 37 17.06 2.92 -8.18
CA ALA A 37 16.97 4.30 -8.66
C ALA A 37 18.14 4.67 -9.58
N ALA A 38 19.33 4.09 -9.36
CA ALA A 38 20.50 4.25 -10.20
C ALA A 38 20.49 3.34 -11.45
N GLY A 39 19.45 2.53 -11.65
CA GLY A 39 19.38 1.56 -12.76
C GLY A 39 20.45 0.45 -12.69
N ARG A 40 20.97 0.18 -11.49
CA ARG A 40 22.07 -0.80 -11.31
C ARG A 40 21.51 -2.16 -10.89
N VAL A 41 22.01 -3.20 -11.56
CA VAL A 41 21.71 -4.59 -11.21
C VAL A 41 23.02 -5.25 -10.78
N GLU A 42 23.14 -5.55 -9.48
CA GLU A 42 24.31 -6.15 -8.85
C GLU A 42 23.91 -7.51 -8.23
N PRO A 43 23.98 -8.63 -8.99
CA PRO A 43 23.32 -9.89 -8.61
C PRO A 43 23.69 -10.40 -7.21
N LYS A 44 24.99 -10.44 -6.87
CA LYS A 44 25.44 -10.91 -5.56
C LYS A 44 25.02 -9.99 -4.43
N LEU A 45 25.13 -8.67 -4.63
CA LEU A 45 24.72 -7.67 -3.66
C LEU A 45 23.20 -7.71 -3.45
N ASN A 46 22.42 -7.80 -4.53
CA ASN A 46 20.96 -7.92 -4.45
C ASN A 46 20.53 -9.18 -3.68
N LEU A 47 21.23 -10.31 -3.87
CA LEU A 47 20.94 -11.55 -3.12
C LEU A 47 21.16 -11.35 -1.61
N VAL A 48 22.26 -10.73 -1.21
CA VAL A 48 22.57 -10.44 0.21
C VAL A 48 21.55 -9.45 0.79
N LEU A 49 21.24 -8.38 0.07
CA LEU A 49 20.26 -7.38 0.52
C LEU A 49 18.87 -8.00 0.70
N ASN A 50 18.41 -8.81 -0.25
CA ASN A 50 17.12 -9.51 -0.13
C ASN A 50 17.08 -10.49 1.04
N LYS A 51 18.19 -11.17 1.34
CA LYS A 51 18.30 -12.02 2.53
C LYS A 51 18.22 -11.22 3.83
N LEU A 52 18.89 -10.06 3.90
CA LEU A 52 18.85 -9.16 5.06
C LEU A 52 17.47 -8.52 5.28
N ILE A 53 16.77 -8.18 4.20
CA ILE A 53 15.41 -7.66 4.26
C ILE A 53 14.44 -8.74 4.78
N GLY A 54 14.79 -9.99 4.62
CA GLY A 54 13.89 -11.12 4.75
C GLY A 54 12.93 -11.15 3.55
N VAL A 55 12.64 -12.33 3.01
CA VAL A 55 11.70 -12.48 1.88
C VAL A 55 10.27 -12.18 2.36
N GLN A 56 9.98 -10.92 2.65
CA GLN A 56 8.65 -10.45 3.02
C GLN A 56 8.04 -9.64 1.85
N SER A 57 7.76 -10.33 0.76
CA SER A 57 6.86 -9.82 -0.27
C SER A 57 5.39 -9.83 0.19
N VAL A 58 5.12 -10.27 1.41
CA VAL A 58 3.78 -10.42 2.00
C VAL A 58 3.74 -9.62 3.30
N ALA A 59 2.57 -9.13 3.67
CA ALA A 59 2.37 -8.47 4.97
C ALA A 59 2.86 -9.40 6.11
N PRO A 60 3.45 -8.83 7.18
CA PRO A 60 3.88 -9.62 8.32
C PRO A 60 2.67 -10.36 8.93
N VAL A 61 2.94 -11.46 9.65
CA VAL A 61 1.90 -12.13 10.43
C VAL A 61 1.23 -11.12 11.35
N TYR A 62 -0.09 -11.12 11.40
CA TYR A 62 -0.83 -10.18 12.24
C TYR A 62 -0.46 -10.33 13.72
N SER A 63 -0.22 -9.21 14.36
CA SER A 63 0.04 -9.12 15.81
C SER A 63 -0.58 -7.85 16.37
N ALA A 64 -1.51 -8.00 17.31
CA ALA A 64 -2.12 -6.87 18.01
C ALA A 64 -1.10 -6.05 18.81
N ASP A 65 -0.07 -6.69 19.34
CA ASP A 65 1.03 -5.99 20.05
C ASP A 65 1.85 -5.14 19.10
N PHE A 66 2.14 -5.65 17.91
CA PHE A 66 2.82 -4.88 16.86
C PHE A 66 1.99 -3.66 16.45
N VAL A 67 0.67 -3.84 16.26
CA VAL A 67 -0.26 -2.75 15.92
C VAL A 67 -0.20 -1.65 16.98
N ARG A 68 -0.39 -2.00 18.26
CA ARG A 68 -0.34 -1.05 19.38
C ARG A 68 1.01 -0.35 19.50
N ALA A 69 2.11 -1.11 19.36
CA ALA A 69 3.46 -0.55 19.43
C ALA A 69 3.71 0.47 18.30
N LEU A 70 3.33 0.14 17.05
CA LEU A 70 3.49 1.04 15.92
C LEU A 70 2.60 2.28 16.04
N ALA A 71 1.36 2.13 16.47
CA ALA A 71 0.42 3.24 16.69
C ALA A 71 0.97 4.21 17.77
N LYS A 72 1.44 3.69 18.90
CA LYS A 72 2.06 4.48 19.97
C LYS A 72 3.32 5.20 19.47
N GLU A 73 4.18 4.51 18.72
CA GLU A 73 5.40 5.08 18.14
C GLU A 73 5.08 6.19 17.14
N ALA A 74 4.08 5.99 16.28
CA ALA A 74 3.66 6.96 15.29
C ALA A 74 3.12 8.25 15.95
N LEU A 75 2.32 8.12 16.99
CA LEU A 75 1.81 9.28 17.72
C LEU A 75 2.92 10.04 18.43
N ALA A 76 3.88 9.34 19.07
CA ALA A 76 4.91 9.94 19.91
C ALA A 76 6.11 10.50 19.12
N LYS A 77 6.52 9.82 18.03
CA LYS A 77 7.78 10.11 17.33
C LYS A 77 7.61 10.31 15.81
N GLY A 78 6.41 10.12 15.28
CA GLY A 78 6.16 10.23 13.84
C GLY A 78 6.19 11.68 13.37
N ASP A 79 6.70 11.88 12.15
CA ASP A 79 6.72 13.16 11.43
C ASP A 79 5.69 13.11 10.29
N ALA A 80 4.65 13.96 10.36
CA ALA A 80 3.59 14.00 9.36
C ALA A 80 4.06 14.56 8.02
N VAL A 81 5.07 15.45 8.00
CA VAL A 81 5.60 16.02 6.76
C VAL A 81 6.38 14.97 5.99
N SER A 82 7.23 14.21 6.68
CA SER A 82 7.92 13.05 6.10
C SER A 82 6.94 11.96 5.69
N GLY A 83 5.90 11.70 6.49
CA GLY A 83 4.84 10.74 6.17
C GLY A 83 4.05 11.10 4.91
N LYS A 84 3.77 12.40 4.68
CA LYS A 84 3.18 12.87 3.42
C LYS A 84 4.08 12.55 2.21
N LYS A 85 5.40 12.72 2.34
CA LYS A 85 6.35 12.34 1.29
C LYS A 85 6.32 10.83 1.03
N VAL A 86 6.27 10.02 2.09
CA VAL A 86 6.15 8.55 1.98
C VAL A 86 4.86 8.16 1.26
N PHE A 87 3.73 8.79 1.59
CA PHE A 87 2.44 8.56 0.91
C PHE A 87 2.52 8.82 -0.60
N GLN A 88 3.35 9.77 -1.02
CA GLN A 88 3.56 10.15 -2.41
C GLN A 88 4.65 9.34 -3.13
N LEU A 89 5.38 8.46 -2.42
CA LEU A 89 6.42 7.64 -3.03
C LEU A 89 5.82 6.65 -4.04
N PRO A 90 6.32 6.59 -5.28
CA PRO A 90 5.86 5.63 -6.29
C PRO A 90 5.93 4.18 -5.82
N LEU A 91 6.95 3.85 -5.03
CA LEU A 91 7.14 2.48 -4.52
C LEU A 91 6.06 2.04 -3.52
N ALA A 92 5.43 2.98 -2.79
CA ALA A 92 4.32 2.69 -1.87
C ALA A 92 2.97 2.72 -2.59
N SER A 93 2.90 3.33 -3.78
CA SER A 93 1.75 3.37 -4.69
C SER A 93 0.42 3.85 -4.06
N CYS A 94 0.45 4.53 -2.90
CA CYS A 94 -0.75 4.96 -2.20
C CYS A 94 -1.62 5.88 -3.06
N THR A 95 -0.98 6.85 -3.74
CA THR A 95 -1.65 7.84 -4.62
C THR A 95 -2.22 7.23 -5.90
N ALA A 96 -1.85 6.00 -6.27
CA ALA A 96 -2.43 5.29 -7.41
C ALA A 96 -3.89 4.86 -7.16
N CYS A 97 -4.29 4.76 -5.88
CA CYS A 97 -5.60 4.28 -5.47
C CYS A 97 -6.34 5.23 -4.53
N HIS A 98 -5.64 6.08 -3.80
CA HIS A 98 -6.24 6.96 -2.79
C HIS A 98 -6.03 8.44 -3.13
N ALA A 99 -7.11 9.21 -3.03
CA ALA A 99 -7.06 10.66 -3.04
C ALA A 99 -6.90 11.19 -1.61
N VAL A 100 -6.17 12.29 -1.49
CA VAL A 100 -6.14 13.17 -0.31
C VAL A 100 -6.15 14.60 -0.83
N ASP A 101 -7.03 15.44 -0.29
CA ASP A 101 -7.17 16.82 -0.72
C ASP A 101 -5.83 17.57 -0.56
N GLY A 102 -5.47 18.36 -1.57
CA GLY A 102 -4.20 19.10 -1.59
C GLY A 102 -2.94 18.26 -1.81
N VAL A 103 -3.06 16.97 -2.12
CA VAL A 103 -1.93 16.12 -2.53
C VAL A 103 -1.90 16.01 -4.06
N ARG A 104 -0.83 16.52 -4.69
CA ARG A 104 -0.62 16.39 -6.14
C ARG A 104 -0.52 14.91 -6.54
N GLY A 105 -1.18 14.54 -7.63
CA GLY A 105 -1.16 13.18 -8.16
C GLY A 105 -2.10 12.21 -7.44
N ALA A 106 -2.77 12.63 -6.38
CA ALA A 106 -3.88 11.87 -5.83
C ALA A 106 -5.06 11.96 -6.81
N VAL A 107 -5.25 10.90 -7.57
CA VAL A 107 -6.35 10.78 -8.53
C VAL A 107 -7.65 10.75 -7.73
N THR A 108 -8.74 11.36 -8.25
CA THR A 108 -10.10 11.04 -7.80
C THR A 108 -10.31 9.55 -8.08
N SER A 109 -9.92 8.73 -7.11
CA SER A 109 -9.70 7.32 -7.38
C SER A 109 -11.01 6.56 -7.27
N VAL A 110 -11.34 5.88 -8.33
CA VAL A 110 -12.38 4.84 -8.30
C VAL A 110 -11.92 3.56 -7.59
N LYS A 111 -10.60 3.42 -7.33
CA LYS A 111 -9.99 2.18 -6.84
C LYS A 111 -9.90 2.09 -5.31
N GLY A 112 -9.92 3.23 -4.61
CA GLY A 112 -9.86 3.28 -3.15
C GLY A 112 -10.62 4.48 -2.59
N PRO A 113 -10.95 4.50 -1.30
CA PRO A 113 -11.61 5.64 -0.68
C PRO A 113 -10.71 6.88 -0.67
N ASN A 114 -11.34 8.06 -0.70
CA ASN A 114 -10.68 9.31 -0.35
C ASN A 114 -10.29 9.26 1.14
N LEU A 115 -9.04 9.61 1.45
CA LEU A 115 -8.46 9.53 2.79
C LEU A 115 -8.39 10.89 3.50
N SER A 116 -8.89 11.98 2.90
CA SER A 116 -8.79 13.35 3.48
C SER A 116 -9.30 13.44 4.91
N ALA A 117 -10.29 12.63 5.27
CA ALA A 117 -10.87 12.58 6.62
C ALA A 117 -10.75 11.18 7.28
N VAL A 118 -9.77 10.38 6.88
CA VAL A 118 -9.68 9.00 7.35
C VAL A 118 -9.55 8.89 8.87
N ALA A 119 -8.81 9.79 9.49
CA ALA A 119 -8.61 9.81 10.94
C ALA A 119 -9.79 10.44 11.73
N ALA A 120 -10.82 10.96 11.08
CA ALA A 120 -12.05 11.33 11.73
C ALA A 120 -12.92 10.12 12.10
N GLY A 121 -12.79 9.03 11.31
CA GLY A 121 -13.58 7.81 11.49
C GLY A 121 -12.79 6.60 11.97
N LEU A 122 -11.45 6.62 11.88
CA LEU A 122 -10.60 5.47 12.23
C LEU A 122 -9.59 5.85 13.31
N PRO A 123 -9.56 5.14 14.46
CA PRO A 123 -8.47 5.18 15.42
C PRO A 123 -7.14 4.78 14.77
N VAL A 124 -6.03 5.22 15.36
CA VAL A 124 -4.68 4.99 14.78
C VAL A 124 -4.34 3.50 14.67
N ASP A 125 -4.79 2.68 15.59
CA ASP A 125 -4.60 1.22 15.55
C ASP A 125 -5.25 0.63 14.29
N LEU A 126 -6.47 1.05 13.97
CA LEU A 126 -7.17 0.61 12.76
C LEU A 126 -6.54 1.18 11.48
N LEU A 127 -5.92 2.37 11.53
CA LEU A 127 -5.09 2.86 10.41
C LEU A 127 -3.89 1.95 10.16
N VAL A 128 -3.19 1.52 11.22
CA VAL A 128 -2.08 0.56 11.12
C VAL A 128 -2.57 -0.75 10.51
N GLU A 129 -3.68 -1.30 11.00
CA GLU A 129 -4.26 -2.53 10.45
C GLU A 129 -4.63 -2.40 8.97
N SER A 130 -5.31 -1.32 8.60
CA SER A 130 -5.75 -1.07 7.22
C SER A 130 -4.59 -0.94 6.25
N VAL A 131 -3.46 -0.38 6.69
CA VAL A 131 -2.26 -0.21 5.85
C VAL A 131 -1.50 -1.53 5.69
N LEU A 132 -1.36 -2.33 6.75
CA LEU A 132 -0.53 -3.53 6.75
C LEU A 132 -1.30 -4.80 6.37
N TRP A 133 -2.57 -4.89 6.77
CA TRP A 133 -3.44 -6.05 6.53
C TRP A 133 -4.77 -5.63 5.91
N PRO A 134 -4.78 -5.10 4.67
CA PRO A 134 -5.94 -4.44 4.06
C PRO A 134 -7.16 -5.37 3.88
N ALA A 135 -6.97 -6.68 3.95
CA ALA A 135 -8.07 -7.64 3.88
C ALA A 135 -8.81 -7.85 5.22
N ARG A 136 -8.28 -7.33 6.35
CA ARG A 136 -8.90 -7.53 7.67
C ARG A 136 -10.15 -6.69 7.86
N GLN A 137 -10.12 -5.46 7.36
CA GLN A 137 -11.25 -4.55 7.43
C GLN A 137 -11.41 -3.84 6.09
N ILE A 138 -12.49 -4.14 5.41
CA ILE A 138 -12.80 -3.53 4.13
C ILE A 138 -13.92 -2.52 4.36
N LYS A 139 -13.66 -1.25 4.00
CA LYS A 139 -14.68 -0.21 4.08
C LYS A 139 -15.91 -0.60 3.25
N GLU A 140 -17.09 -0.33 3.78
CA GLU A 140 -18.35 -0.51 3.06
C GLU A 140 -18.30 0.15 1.67
N GLY A 141 -18.80 -0.53 0.66
CA GLY A 141 -18.74 -0.09 -0.73
C GLY A 141 -17.39 -0.28 -1.43
N TYR A 142 -16.38 -0.91 -0.76
CA TYR A 142 -15.06 -1.21 -1.34
C TYR A 142 -14.68 -2.70 -1.33
N ALA A 143 -15.63 -3.57 -1.02
CA ALA A 143 -15.48 -5.00 -1.25
C ALA A 143 -15.58 -5.28 -2.75
N ALA A 144 -14.51 -5.82 -3.32
CA ALA A 144 -14.42 -6.10 -4.73
C ALA A 144 -15.21 -7.35 -5.10
N THR A 145 -15.85 -7.32 -6.24
CA THR A 145 -16.57 -8.45 -6.84
C THR A 145 -16.22 -8.57 -8.32
N THR A 146 -16.18 -9.80 -8.80
CA THR A 146 -16.14 -10.09 -10.24
C THR A 146 -17.43 -10.80 -10.61
N VAL A 147 -18.10 -10.30 -11.63
CA VAL A 147 -19.36 -10.85 -12.15
C VAL A 147 -19.15 -11.30 -13.58
N ILE A 148 -19.50 -12.53 -13.89
CA ILE A 148 -19.55 -13.09 -15.23
C ILE A 148 -21.04 -13.27 -15.58
N THR A 149 -21.46 -12.64 -16.65
CA THR A 149 -22.83 -12.74 -17.13
C THR A 149 -23.04 -13.92 -18.08
N LYS A 150 -24.27 -14.33 -18.31
CA LYS A 150 -24.62 -15.45 -19.21
C LYS A 150 -24.26 -15.14 -20.67
N ASP A 151 -24.26 -13.87 -21.06
CA ASP A 151 -23.81 -13.37 -22.36
C ASP A 151 -22.28 -13.21 -22.47
N GLY A 152 -21.52 -13.61 -21.43
CA GLY A 152 -20.06 -13.66 -21.47
C GLY A 152 -19.35 -12.37 -21.05
N ARG A 153 -20.06 -11.30 -20.65
CA ARG A 153 -19.41 -10.09 -20.12
C ARG A 153 -18.77 -10.37 -18.77
N VAL A 154 -17.60 -9.79 -18.56
CA VAL A 154 -16.90 -9.80 -17.27
C VAL A 154 -16.84 -8.39 -16.72
N LEU A 155 -17.35 -8.20 -15.51
CA LEU A 155 -17.33 -6.95 -14.77
C LEU A 155 -16.56 -7.15 -13.46
N SER A 156 -15.53 -6.34 -13.25
CA SER A 156 -14.78 -6.32 -11.99
C SER A 156 -14.92 -4.96 -11.35
N GLY A 157 -15.41 -4.91 -10.12
CA GLY A 157 -15.71 -3.65 -9.47
C GLY A 157 -16.10 -3.81 -8.01
N PHE A 158 -16.65 -2.74 -7.47
CA PHE A 158 -17.21 -2.74 -6.13
C PHE A 158 -18.73 -2.87 -6.19
N THR A 159 -19.31 -3.67 -5.32
CA THR A 159 -20.75 -3.69 -5.15
C THR A 159 -21.22 -2.33 -4.67
N HIS A 160 -21.93 -1.60 -5.52
CA HIS A 160 -22.50 -0.30 -5.19
C HIS A 160 -23.85 -0.43 -4.48
N SER A 161 -24.73 -1.25 -5.04
CA SER A 161 -26.01 -1.61 -4.44
C SER A 161 -26.53 -2.90 -5.08
N GLU A 162 -27.42 -3.58 -4.38
CA GLU A 162 -28.05 -4.80 -4.85
C GLU A 162 -29.49 -4.84 -4.36
N ASP A 163 -30.39 -5.19 -5.26
CA ASP A 163 -31.77 -5.52 -4.95
C ASP A 163 -32.14 -6.90 -5.54
N LYS A 164 -33.38 -7.32 -5.43
CA LYS A 164 -33.81 -8.66 -5.89
C LYS A 164 -33.59 -8.91 -7.39
N THR A 165 -33.51 -7.86 -8.18
CA THR A 165 -33.50 -7.94 -9.64
C THR A 165 -32.23 -7.39 -10.28
N VAL A 166 -31.54 -6.46 -9.60
CA VAL A 166 -30.39 -5.76 -10.18
C VAL A 166 -29.24 -5.66 -9.18
N LEU A 167 -28.08 -6.14 -9.58
CA LEU A 167 -26.80 -5.84 -8.96
C LEU A 167 -26.17 -4.64 -9.67
N ARG A 168 -25.80 -3.60 -8.94
CA ARG A 168 -25.08 -2.45 -9.48
C ARG A 168 -23.62 -2.52 -9.05
N VAL A 169 -22.73 -2.62 -10.03
CA VAL A 169 -21.29 -2.72 -9.82
C VAL A 169 -20.64 -1.40 -10.26
N ARG A 170 -19.88 -0.77 -9.36
CA ARG A 170 -19.02 0.34 -9.73
C ARG A 170 -17.74 -0.23 -10.36
N ASP A 171 -17.66 -0.15 -11.66
CA ASP A 171 -16.59 -0.74 -12.47
C ASP A 171 -15.21 -0.12 -12.14
N LEU A 172 -14.21 -0.95 -11.92
CA LEU A 172 -12.85 -0.54 -11.53
C LEU A 172 -12.08 0.17 -12.64
N ALA A 173 -12.41 -0.09 -13.89
CA ALA A 173 -11.71 0.51 -15.03
C ALA A 173 -12.25 1.90 -15.34
N THR A 174 -13.58 2.06 -15.28
CA THR A 174 -14.27 3.27 -15.72
C THR A 174 -14.80 4.14 -14.59
N GLY A 175 -14.97 3.59 -13.40
CA GLY A 175 -15.64 4.23 -12.26
C GLY A 175 -17.15 4.35 -12.40
N LYS A 176 -17.72 3.95 -13.54
CA LYS A 176 -19.15 4.04 -13.79
C LYS A 176 -19.92 2.90 -13.12
N ILE A 177 -21.16 3.18 -12.76
CA ILE A 177 -22.05 2.17 -12.20
C ILE A 177 -22.67 1.39 -13.36
N ALA A 178 -22.39 0.09 -13.41
CA ALA A 178 -22.93 -0.83 -14.39
C ALA A 178 -24.03 -1.68 -13.74
N PRO A 179 -25.28 -1.60 -14.19
CA PRO A 179 -26.35 -2.47 -13.72
C PRO A 179 -26.23 -3.85 -14.39
N VAL A 180 -26.40 -4.90 -13.60
CA VAL A 180 -26.44 -6.29 -14.06
C VAL A 180 -27.72 -6.91 -13.53
N GLN A 181 -28.58 -7.42 -14.41
CA GLN A 181 -29.75 -8.19 -14.01
C GLN A 181 -29.30 -9.43 -13.27
N THR A 182 -29.84 -9.69 -12.08
CA THR A 182 -29.45 -10.85 -11.26
C THR A 182 -29.73 -12.16 -12.00
N SER A 183 -30.80 -12.21 -12.80
CA SER A 183 -31.13 -13.34 -13.67
C SER A 183 -30.12 -13.61 -14.79
N ASN A 184 -29.30 -12.60 -15.17
CA ASN A 184 -28.23 -12.74 -16.16
C ASN A 184 -26.87 -13.07 -15.56
N ILE A 185 -26.73 -13.14 -14.25
CA ILE A 185 -25.48 -13.53 -13.61
C ILE A 185 -25.26 -15.03 -13.78
N LYS A 186 -24.14 -15.39 -14.41
CA LYS A 186 -23.66 -16.78 -14.52
C LYS A 186 -22.81 -17.16 -13.30
N GLN A 187 -21.91 -16.24 -12.90
CA GLN A 187 -21.01 -16.44 -11.77
C GLN A 187 -20.71 -15.12 -11.09
N ARG A 188 -20.61 -15.14 -9.77
CA ARG A 188 -20.14 -14.03 -8.96
C ARG A 188 -19.07 -14.51 -7.99
N THR A 189 -17.94 -13.78 -7.94
CA THR A 189 -16.85 -14.05 -7.01
C THR A 189 -16.61 -12.80 -6.17
N LEU A 190 -16.58 -12.97 -4.85
CA LEU A 190 -16.19 -11.91 -3.93
C LEU A 190 -14.66 -11.95 -3.79
N ASN A 191 -13.98 -10.91 -4.21
CA ASN A 191 -12.52 -10.84 -4.27
C ASN A 191 -11.89 -10.16 -3.04
N GLY A 192 -12.71 -9.68 -2.09
CA GLY A 192 -12.23 -8.99 -0.91
C GLY A 192 -11.78 -7.57 -1.20
N THR A 193 -10.53 -7.23 -0.88
CA THR A 193 -9.95 -5.91 -1.16
C THR A 193 -9.14 -5.90 -2.46
N VAL A 194 -9.12 -4.75 -3.15
CA VAL A 194 -8.19 -4.52 -4.27
C VAL A 194 -6.85 -3.93 -3.81
N MET A 195 -6.74 -3.53 -2.56
CA MET A 195 -5.47 -3.10 -1.99
C MET A 195 -4.58 -4.32 -1.74
N PRO A 196 -3.46 -4.49 -2.47
CA PRO A 196 -2.63 -5.67 -2.30
C PRO A 196 -1.90 -5.63 -0.95
N PRO A 197 -1.68 -6.79 -0.31
CA PRO A 197 -0.81 -6.87 0.86
C PRO A 197 0.63 -6.57 0.48
N GLY A 198 1.43 -6.12 1.47
CA GLY A 198 2.88 -5.94 1.28
C GLY A 198 3.30 -4.64 0.60
N LEU A 199 2.41 -3.70 0.29
CA LEU A 199 2.76 -2.38 -0.28
C LEU A 199 3.80 -1.62 0.56
N THR A 200 3.84 -1.87 1.86
CA THR A 200 4.76 -1.24 2.80
C THR A 200 6.04 -2.04 3.04
N ALA A 201 6.22 -3.19 2.40
CA ALA A 201 7.38 -4.08 2.65
C ALA A 201 8.73 -3.41 2.36
N SER A 202 8.76 -2.50 1.38
CA SER A 202 9.96 -1.73 1.03
C SER A 202 10.19 -0.49 1.90
N LEU A 203 9.24 -0.11 2.76
CA LEU A 203 9.40 1.02 3.67
C LEU A 203 10.26 0.63 4.88
N THR A 204 11.09 1.55 5.32
CA THR A 204 11.77 1.42 6.62
C THR A 204 10.78 1.57 7.76
N ARG A 205 11.17 1.15 8.97
CA ARG A 205 10.35 1.33 10.18
C ARG A 205 10.02 2.82 10.42
N ALA A 206 10.97 3.70 10.20
CA ALA A 206 10.78 5.15 10.35
C ALA A 206 9.76 5.68 9.33
N GLU A 207 9.88 5.28 8.07
CA GLU A 207 8.94 5.69 7.02
C GLU A 207 7.53 5.18 7.28
N LEU A 208 7.39 3.93 7.72
CA LEU A 208 6.10 3.37 8.08
C LEU A 208 5.47 4.13 9.26
N ARG A 209 6.23 4.41 10.30
CA ARG A 209 5.82 5.22 11.45
C ARG A 209 5.33 6.61 10.99
N ASP A 210 6.09 7.29 10.15
CA ASP A 210 5.80 8.63 9.68
C ASP A 210 4.57 8.64 8.75
N LEU A 211 4.39 7.60 7.92
CA LEU A 211 3.18 7.40 7.13
C LEU A 211 1.93 7.28 8.02
N ILE A 212 1.98 6.46 9.06
CA ILE A 212 0.86 6.33 10.02
C ILE A 212 0.60 7.66 10.72
N LYS A 213 1.66 8.40 11.11
CA LYS A 213 1.51 9.75 11.65
C LYS A 213 0.78 10.67 10.69
N TYR A 214 1.19 10.72 9.43
CA TYR A 214 0.52 11.54 8.42
C TYR A 214 -0.96 11.18 8.30
N LEU A 215 -1.29 9.90 8.10
CA LEU A 215 -2.67 9.44 7.99
C LEU A 215 -3.50 9.83 9.23
N SER A 216 -2.92 9.78 10.43
CA SER A 216 -3.59 10.15 11.67
C SER A 216 -3.89 11.65 11.79
N THR A 217 -3.33 12.50 10.94
CA THR A 217 -3.62 13.94 10.89
C THR A 217 -4.77 14.30 9.94
N LEU A 218 -5.18 13.37 9.08
CA LEU A 218 -6.20 13.58 8.06
C LEU A 218 -7.61 13.47 8.67
N LYS A 219 -8.08 14.57 9.29
CA LYS A 219 -9.34 14.61 10.04
C LYS A 219 -10.46 15.41 9.37
N THR A 220 -10.14 16.19 8.35
CA THR A 220 -11.10 17.06 7.67
C THR A 220 -10.96 16.96 6.18
N THR A 221 -12.09 16.94 5.48
CA THR A 221 -12.12 17.26 4.06
C THR A 221 -11.91 18.78 3.97
N GLY A 222 -10.65 19.20 3.83
CA GLY A 222 -10.34 20.61 3.71
C GLY A 222 -10.73 21.12 2.32
N GLU A 223 -11.75 21.96 2.22
CA GLU A 223 -11.72 23.01 1.22
C GLU A 223 -10.51 23.89 1.54
N LEU A 224 -9.45 23.73 0.77
CA LEU A 224 -8.39 24.73 0.76
C LEU A 224 -9.00 26.00 0.16
N LYS A 225 -9.36 26.95 1.03
CA LYS A 225 -9.59 28.34 0.63
C LYS A 225 -8.32 28.95 0.06
#